data_c8757a12f25780774726bd52792e46a4
#
_entry.id   c8757a12f25780774726bd52792e46a4
#
_cell.length_a   1.000
_cell.length_b   1.000
_cell.length_c   1.000
_cell.angle_alpha   90.00
_cell.angle_beta   90.00
_cell.angle_gamma   90.00
#
_symmetry.space_group_name_H-M   'P 1'
#
loop_
_entity.id
_entity.type
_entity.pdbx_description
1 polymer ?
#
loop_
_entity_poly.entity_id
_entity_poly.type
_entity_poly.pdbx_seq_one_letter_code
_entity_poly.pdbx_strand_id
1 'polypeptide(L)'
;MTTSERYMDIIEVSANPRPSFWKSGFSKFSAALCFFISVGSVAMVAAADDGYVMLENGVYCRTADGRMRVEFVSPDIVRVRYTREADFLGNGTIVCVERTENKIPFQVASVSGGLSLQSDSLEVRVDLNTCALTYKDARTGKVLLSERQDMPREAEKTYMENVVYDPDSRRIEKTADGEKEVMDVLRRDTVGWTWKFRNHFCWSEGEALYGLGCHMEDFLDLRGKTMYLCQHNLKEMVPVLNSTAGYGLLFDAGCGMKFQDGAEGGFMELEAAKEVDYY
;
A
#
# COMPACT_ATOMS: atom_id res chain seq x y z
N MET A 1 -35.11 9.11 -20.23
CA MET A 1 -34.44 8.28 -19.21
C MET A 1 -32.95 8.36 -19.51
N THR A 2 -32.30 9.28 -18.84
CA THR A 2 -30.92 9.67 -19.10
C THR A 2 -29.97 8.92 -18.20
N THR A 3 -28.80 8.62 -18.69
CA THR A 3 -27.71 7.78 -18.19
C THR A 3 -27.06 8.27 -16.86
N SER A 4 -27.69 9.23 -16.18
CA SER A 4 -27.17 9.91 -14.98
C SER A 4 -27.56 9.26 -13.64
N GLU A 5 -28.46 8.29 -13.63
CA GLU A 5 -28.97 7.72 -12.35
C GLU A 5 -28.21 6.47 -11.86
N ARG A 6 -27.15 6.04 -12.51
CA ARG A 6 -26.44 4.78 -12.17
C ARG A 6 -25.16 4.90 -11.37
N TYR A 7 -24.79 6.09 -10.91
CA TYR A 7 -23.53 6.29 -10.18
C TYR A 7 -23.69 6.63 -8.69
N MET A 8 -24.89 6.56 -8.14
CA MET A 8 -25.11 6.89 -6.73
C MET A 8 -25.44 5.70 -5.79
N ASP A 9 -25.45 4.47 -6.29
CA ASP A 9 -25.91 3.31 -5.50
C ASP A 9 -24.82 2.35 -5.00
N ILE A 10 -23.60 2.79 -4.87
CA ILE A 10 -22.54 1.95 -4.29
C ILE A 10 -21.88 2.67 -3.11
N ILE A 11 -22.57 2.87 -2.02
CA ILE A 11 -22.07 2.83 -0.62
C ILE A 11 -23.32 2.73 0.31
N GLU A 12 -23.93 1.58 0.35
CA GLU A 12 -24.76 1.20 1.50
C GLU A 12 -23.91 0.33 2.43
N VAL A 13 -23.37 0.95 3.48
CA VAL A 13 -22.78 0.22 4.60
C VAL A 13 -23.92 -0.40 5.40
N SER A 14 -24.11 -1.70 5.27
CA SER A 14 -25.08 -2.46 6.03
C SER A 14 -24.77 -2.39 7.52
N ALA A 15 -25.57 -1.64 8.25
CA ALA A 15 -25.62 -1.69 9.71
C ALA A 15 -26.38 -2.94 10.14
N ASN A 16 -25.70 -3.86 10.80
CA ASN A 16 -26.26 -5.09 11.33
C ASN A 16 -27.07 -4.78 12.61
N PRO A 17 -28.38 -5.12 12.72
CA PRO A 17 -29.16 -4.88 13.93
C PRO A 17 -28.88 -5.96 15.00
N ARG A 18 -28.66 -5.52 16.22
CA ARG A 18 -28.52 -6.36 17.42
C ARG A 18 -29.82 -7.10 17.69
N PRO A 19 -29.83 -8.38 18.05
CA PRO A 19 -31.04 -9.06 18.54
C PRO A 19 -31.29 -8.74 20.01
N SER A 20 -32.53 -8.43 20.27
CA SER A 20 -33.10 -8.15 21.59
C SER A 20 -33.21 -9.40 22.46
N PHE A 21 -33.00 -9.17 23.74
CA PHE A 21 -33.22 -10.07 24.89
C PHE A 21 -34.56 -10.83 24.89
N TRP A 22 -34.48 -12.10 25.23
CA TRP A 22 -35.60 -12.79 25.89
C TRP A 22 -35.10 -13.51 27.14
N LYS A 23 -35.77 -13.19 28.26
CA LYS A 23 -35.61 -13.83 29.57
C LYS A 23 -36.52 -15.05 29.63
N SER A 24 -36.08 -16.17 30.14
CA SER A 24 -36.65 -16.86 31.33
C SER A 24 -36.20 -18.33 31.39
N GLY A 25 -35.96 -18.80 32.61
CA GLY A 25 -36.32 -20.16 33.05
C GLY A 25 -35.14 -21.08 33.44
N PHE A 26 -34.98 -21.24 34.71
CA PHE A 26 -34.14 -22.21 35.41
C PHE A 26 -34.29 -23.66 34.93
N SER A 27 -33.20 -24.40 34.82
CA SER A 27 -33.05 -25.72 35.40
C SER A 27 -31.61 -26.22 35.38
N LYS A 28 -31.14 -26.74 36.49
CA LYS A 28 -29.80 -27.34 36.72
C LYS A 28 -29.70 -28.67 36.00
N PHE A 29 -28.66 -28.89 35.21
CA PHE A 29 -28.00 -30.20 35.08
C PHE A 29 -26.55 -30.00 34.72
N SER A 30 -25.66 -30.54 35.54
CA SER A 30 -24.22 -30.67 35.31
C SER A 30 -23.95 -31.63 34.19
N ALA A 31 -23.22 -31.17 33.17
CA ALA A 31 -22.41 -32.03 32.34
C ALA A 31 -21.19 -31.19 31.84
N ALA A 32 -20.04 -31.57 32.36
CA ALA A 32 -18.77 -30.99 31.90
C ALA A 32 -18.52 -31.40 30.44
N LEU A 33 -18.68 -30.45 29.52
CA LEU A 33 -18.27 -30.61 28.14
C LEU A 33 -17.06 -29.69 27.92
N CYS A 34 -15.88 -30.29 27.91
CA CYS A 34 -14.65 -29.60 27.54
C CYS A 34 -14.74 -29.15 26.07
N PHE A 35 -15.09 -27.91 25.83
CA PHE A 35 -14.87 -27.28 24.54
C PHE A 35 -13.38 -26.95 24.42
N PHE A 36 -12.65 -27.73 23.65
CA PHE A 36 -11.37 -27.32 23.12
C PHE A 36 -11.62 -26.20 22.11
N ILE A 37 -11.54 -24.96 22.57
CA ILE A 37 -11.34 -23.82 21.67
C ILE A 37 -9.88 -23.92 21.23
N SER A 38 -9.64 -24.40 20.02
CA SER A 38 -8.38 -24.24 19.36
C SER A 38 -8.23 -22.76 18.99
N VAL A 39 -7.76 -21.98 19.97
CA VAL A 39 -7.18 -20.69 19.71
C VAL A 39 -5.91 -20.99 18.93
N GLY A 40 -5.91 -20.71 17.63
CA GLY A 40 -4.70 -20.75 16.83
C GLY A 40 -3.67 -19.84 17.50
N SER A 41 -2.78 -20.43 18.25
CA SER A 41 -1.64 -19.74 18.83
C SER A 41 -0.76 -19.30 17.66
N VAL A 42 -0.88 -18.05 17.26
CA VAL A 42 0.22 -17.37 16.60
C VAL A 42 1.34 -17.39 17.62
N ALA A 43 2.29 -18.28 17.42
CA ALA A 43 3.50 -18.32 18.23
C ALA A 43 4.22 -16.97 18.03
N MET A 44 3.98 -16.04 18.94
CA MET A 44 4.88 -14.90 19.12
C MET A 44 6.19 -15.49 19.63
N VAL A 45 7.11 -15.74 18.73
CA VAL A 45 8.50 -15.97 19.08
C VAL A 45 8.95 -14.70 19.79
N ALA A 46 9.42 -14.87 21.04
CA ALA A 46 9.91 -13.77 21.86
C ALA A 46 10.91 -12.95 21.05
N ALA A 47 10.69 -11.63 21.01
CA ALA A 47 11.60 -10.69 20.41
C ALA A 47 12.97 -10.85 21.07
N ALA A 48 13.96 -11.28 20.32
CA ALA A 48 15.33 -10.95 20.61
C ALA A 48 15.47 -9.42 20.49
N ASP A 49 16.40 -8.83 21.20
CA ASP A 49 16.68 -7.39 21.31
C ASP A 49 17.18 -6.78 19.97
N ASP A 50 16.97 -7.47 18.86
CA ASP A 50 17.57 -7.25 17.54
C ASP A 50 16.74 -6.33 16.61
N GLY A 51 15.64 -5.74 17.11
CA GLY A 51 14.83 -4.76 16.36
C GLY A 51 13.89 -5.35 15.30
N TYR A 52 13.82 -6.68 15.14
CA TYR A 52 12.93 -7.35 14.19
C TYR A 52 12.31 -8.64 14.77
N VAL A 53 11.24 -9.11 14.13
CA VAL A 53 10.59 -10.39 14.44
C VAL A 53 10.48 -11.20 13.15
N MET A 54 10.84 -12.50 13.25
CA MET A 54 10.69 -13.43 12.13
C MET A 54 9.20 -13.71 11.86
N LEU A 55 8.82 -13.67 10.58
CA LEU A 55 7.55 -14.13 10.06
C LEU A 55 7.74 -15.44 9.29
N GLU A 56 6.66 -16.09 8.89
CA GLU A 56 6.72 -17.34 8.13
C GLU A 56 7.48 -17.18 6.80
N ASN A 57 7.24 -16.07 6.09
CA ASN A 57 7.84 -15.78 4.79
C ASN A 57 8.67 -14.49 4.79
N GLY A 58 9.11 -13.97 5.93
CA GLY A 58 9.83 -12.71 5.96
C GLY A 58 10.14 -12.21 7.37
N VAL A 59 10.15 -10.89 7.51
CA VAL A 59 10.42 -10.20 8.78
C VAL A 59 9.45 -9.04 9.01
N TYR A 60 9.21 -8.79 10.29
CA TYR A 60 8.56 -7.58 10.78
C TYR A 60 9.61 -6.73 11.49
N CYS A 61 9.69 -5.44 11.12
CA CYS A 61 10.59 -4.46 11.72
C CYS A 61 9.78 -3.31 12.34
N ARG A 62 10.24 -2.78 13.46
CA ARG A 62 9.76 -1.51 14.00
C ARG A 62 10.65 -0.39 13.49
N THR A 63 10.04 0.63 12.92
CA THR A 63 10.71 1.88 12.57
C THR A 63 10.56 2.88 13.72
N ALA A 64 11.27 4.00 13.67
CA ALA A 64 11.14 5.06 14.67
C ALA A 64 9.70 5.61 14.77
N ASP A 65 8.96 5.57 13.67
CA ASP A 65 7.66 6.22 13.54
C ASP A 65 6.57 5.33 12.92
N GLY A 66 6.83 4.03 12.77
CA GLY A 66 5.89 3.09 12.16
C GLY A 66 6.29 1.63 12.29
N ARG A 67 5.75 0.85 11.38
CA ARG A 67 5.95 -0.61 11.29
C ARG A 67 6.13 -1.02 9.86
N MET A 68 7.02 -1.98 9.63
CA MET A 68 7.26 -2.52 8.30
C MET A 68 7.23 -4.05 8.31
N ARG A 69 6.66 -4.63 7.26
CA ARG A 69 6.75 -6.07 6.95
C ARG A 69 7.43 -6.20 5.59
N VAL A 70 8.34 -7.14 5.49
CA VAL A 70 9.02 -7.54 4.25
C VAL A 70 8.83 -9.03 4.12
N GLU A 71 8.03 -9.48 3.16
CA GLU A 71 7.60 -10.88 3.03
C GLU A 71 7.74 -11.37 1.60
N PHE A 72 8.38 -12.51 1.43
CA PHE A 72 8.42 -13.18 0.12
C PHE A 72 7.04 -13.74 -0.24
N VAL A 73 6.57 -13.41 -1.42
CA VAL A 73 5.36 -13.95 -2.06
C VAL A 73 5.72 -15.10 -3.00
N SER A 74 6.87 -14.99 -3.63
CA SER A 74 7.55 -16.05 -4.39
C SER A 74 9.06 -15.85 -4.24
N PRO A 75 9.92 -16.77 -4.74
CA PRO A 75 11.37 -16.58 -4.65
C PRO A 75 11.90 -15.29 -5.29
N ASP A 76 11.16 -14.70 -6.21
CA ASP A 76 11.50 -13.53 -7.00
C ASP A 76 10.58 -12.31 -6.76
N ILE A 77 9.59 -12.45 -5.87
CA ILE A 77 8.66 -11.37 -5.51
C ILE A 77 8.63 -11.20 -4.00
N VAL A 78 8.82 -9.98 -3.57
CA VAL A 78 8.69 -9.57 -2.17
C VAL A 78 7.59 -8.51 -2.04
N ARG A 79 6.74 -8.64 -1.03
CA ARG A 79 5.76 -7.64 -0.62
C ARG A 79 6.31 -6.83 0.52
N VAL A 80 6.21 -5.53 0.42
CA VAL A 80 6.61 -4.57 1.45
C VAL A 80 5.39 -3.80 1.91
N ARG A 81 5.12 -3.85 3.20
CA ARG A 81 4.05 -3.07 3.83
C ARG A 81 4.62 -2.17 4.91
N TYR A 82 4.23 -0.91 4.91
CA TYR A 82 4.61 0.06 5.94
C TYR A 82 3.40 0.85 6.40
N THR A 83 3.23 1.02 7.71
CA THR A 83 2.15 1.81 8.30
C THR A 83 2.60 2.58 9.54
N ARG A 84 1.96 3.70 9.79
CA ARG A 84 2.04 4.46 11.05
C ARG A 84 0.88 4.15 12.01
N GLU A 85 -0.08 3.35 11.56
CA GLU A 85 -1.18 2.89 12.40
C GLU A 85 -0.71 1.84 13.43
N ALA A 86 -1.58 1.56 14.40
CA ALA A 86 -1.30 0.54 15.42
C ALA A 86 -1.12 -0.86 14.82
N ASP A 87 -1.86 -1.17 13.76
CA ASP A 87 -1.82 -2.44 13.05
C ASP A 87 -1.88 -2.22 11.54
N PHE A 88 -1.42 -3.22 10.78
CA PHE A 88 -1.63 -3.27 9.34
C PHE A 88 -3.11 -3.49 9.05
N LEU A 89 -3.55 -3.02 7.88
CA LEU A 89 -4.83 -3.42 7.32
C LEU A 89 -4.85 -4.95 7.15
N GLY A 90 -6.03 -5.54 6.98
CA GLY A 90 -6.15 -6.98 6.69
C GLY A 90 -5.26 -7.39 5.51
N ASN A 91 -5.02 -8.69 5.36
CA ASN A 91 -4.13 -9.19 4.29
C ASN A 91 -4.73 -9.08 2.88
N GLY A 92 -6.01 -8.71 2.77
CA GLY A 92 -6.69 -8.59 1.48
C GLY A 92 -6.02 -7.58 0.56
N THR A 93 -5.84 -7.97 -0.69
CA THR A 93 -5.38 -7.13 -1.79
C THR A 93 -6.44 -7.15 -2.89
N ILE A 94 -6.65 -6.01 -3.55
CA ILE A 94 -7.58 -5.92 -4.69
C ILE A 94 -6.89 -6.17 -6.04
N VAL A 95 -5.57 -6.21 -6.07
CA VAL A 95 -4.78 -6.30 -7.30
C VAL A 95 -4.00 -7.60 -7.43
N CYS A 96 -3.77 -8.31 -6.33
CA CYS A 96 -3.03 -9.57 -6.33
C CYS A 96 -3.92 -10.73 -5.87
N VAL A 97 -3.77 -11.87 -6.50
CA VAL A 97 -4.38 -13.11 -5.99
C VAL A 97 -3.55 -13.60 -4.81
N GLU A 98 -4.16 -13.62 -3.62
CA GLU A 98 -3.50 -14.21 -2.45
C GLU A 98 -3.19 -15.68 -2.72
N ARG A 99 -1.92 -16.02 -2.69
CA ARG A 99 -1.46 -17.40 -2.71
C ARG A 99 -1.34 -17.87 -1.26
N THR A 100 -2.33 -18.58 -0.79
CA THR A 100 -2.38 -19.13 0.58
C THR A 100 -1.44 -20.31 0.79
N GLU A 101 -0.77 -20.78 -0.25
CA GLU A 101 -0.03 -22.04 -0.21
C GLU A 101 1.43 -21.79 -0.57
N ASN A 102 2.28 -21.95 0.33
CA ASN A 102 3.69 -22.29 0.26
C ASN A 102 4.54 -21.38 1.12
N LYS A 103 5.12 -21.98 2.13
CA LYS A 103 6.29 -21.42 2.80
C LYS A 103 7.39 -21.23 1.76
N ILE A 104 7.79 -20.00 1.54
CA ILE A 104 8.88 -19.67 0.62
C ILE A 104 10.20 -19.92 1.35
N PRO A 105 11.10 -20.76 0.81
CA PRO A 105 12.42 -20.94 1.40
C PRO A 105 13.24 -19.66 1.29
N PHE A 106 13.72 -19.14 2.41
CA PHE A 106 14.64 -18.01 2.45
C PHE A 106 15.55 -18.12 3.68
N GLN A 107 16.66 -17.41 3.65
CA GLN A 107 17.62 -17.29 4.74
C GLN A 107 17.64 -15.86 5.25
N VAL A 108 17.86 -15.70 6.56
CA VAL A 108 18.09 -14.39 7.18
C VAL A 108 19.46 -14.38 7.80
N ALA A 109 20.24 -13.37 7.48
CA ALA A 109 21.56 -13.15 8.05
C ALA A 109 21.69 -11.72 8.57
N SER A 110 22.29 -11.57 9.74
CA SER A 110 22.70 -10.25 10.22
C SER A 110 23.89 -9.77 9.40
N VAL A 111 23.80 -8.54 8.91
CA VAL A 111 24.85 -7.86 8.15
C VAL A 111 25.19 -6.54 8.84
N SER A 112 26.30 -5.92 8.45
CA SER A 112 26.67 -4.63 9.04
C SER A 112 25.54 -3.60 8.86
N GLY A 113 24.96 -3.15 9.98
CA GLY A 113 23.88 -2.17 10.03
C GLY A 113 22.49 -2.68 9.70
N GLY A 114 22.29 -4.01 9.51
CA GLY A 114 20.98 -4.48 9.12
C GLY A 114 20.82 -5.98 8.98
N LEU A 115 19.82 -6.36 8.18
CA LEU A 115 19.50 -7.74 7.83
C LEU A 115 19.63 -7.98 6.33
N SER A 116 19.97 -9.20 5.95
CA SER A 116 19.84 -9.70 4.59
C SER A 116 18.84 -10.86 4.59
N LEU A 117 17.77 -10.74 3.83
CA LEU A 117 16.81 -11.79 3.54
C LEU A 117 17.09 -12.30 2.14
N GLN A 118 17.39 -13.57 1.96
CA GLN A 118 17.78 -14.13 0.68
C GLN A 118 16.98 -15.37 0.33
N SER A 119 16.29 -15.33 -0.79
CA SER A 119 15.72 -16.48 -1.49
C SER A 119 16.69 -16.99 -2.57
N ASP A 120 16.25 -17.96 -3.39
CA ASP A 120 17.04 -18.45 -4.54
C ASP A 120 17.26 -17.41 -5.64
N SER A 121 16.41 -16.36 -5.70
CA SER A 121 16.42 -15.38 -6.81
C SER A 121 16.68 -13.94 -6.35
N LEU A 122 16.26 -13.58 -5.15
CA LEU A 122 16.27 -12.19 -4.67
C LEU A 122 16.93 -12.11 -3.29
N GLU A 123 17.82 -11.14 -3.10
CA GLU A 123 18.33 -10.68 -1.82
C GLU A 123 17.70 -9.32 -1.49
N VAL A 124 17.09 -9.19 -0.31
CA VAL A 124 16.57 -7.93 0.21
C VAL A 124 17.36 -7.56 1.47
N ARG A 125 18.07 -6.45 1.41
CA ARG A 125 18.74 -5.88 2.60
C ARG A 125 17.87 -4.84 3.24
N VAL A 126 17.74 -4.93 4.55
CA VAL A 126 16.99 -4.01 5.40
C VAL A 126 17.98 -3.28 6.29
N ASP A 127 18.09 -1.97 6.19
CA ASP A 127 18.79 -1.15 7.17
C ASP A 127 17.92 -1.07 8.44
N LEU A 128 18.42 -1.48 9.60
CA LEU A 128 17.63 -1.49 10.82
C LEU A 128 17.46 -0.12 11.48
N ASN A 129 18.21 0.90 11.07
CA ASN A 129 18.06 2.24 11.60
C ASN A 129 16.97 3.03 10.87
N THR A 130 16.95 2.95 9.53
CA THR A 130 16.04 3.69 8.68
C THR A 130 14.91 2.83 8.10
N CYS A 131 15.06 1.50 8.16
CA CYS A 131 14.26 0.51 7.44
C CYS A 131 14.24 0.73 5.91
N ALA A 132 15.28 1.35 5.37
CA ALA A 132 15.49 1.42 3.93
C ALA A 132 15.82 0.05 3.36
N LEU A 133 15.31 -0.21 2.15
CA LEU A 133 15.49 -1.48 1.47
C LEU A 133 16.44 -1.35 0.28
N THR A 134 17.24 -2.40 0.07
CA THR A 134 18.06 -2.57 -1.14
C THR A 134 17.81 -3.96 -1.70
N TYR A 135 17.43 -4.03 -2.96
CA TYR A 135 17.09 -5.26 -3.67
C TYR A 135 18.23 -5.65 -4.60
N LYS A 136 18.61 -6.93 -4.59
CA LYS A 136 19.68 -7.46 -5.41
C LYS A 136 19.27 -8.79 -6.05
N ASP A 137 19.75 -9.00 -7.25
CA ASP A 137 19.73 -10.35 -7.84
C ASP A 137 20.63 -11.26 -6.99
N ALA A 138 20.06 -12.31 -6.40
CA ALA A 138 20.78 -13.19 -5.48
C ALA A 138 21.90 -14.00 -6.16
N ARG A 139 21.81 -14.21 -7.47
CA ARG A 139 22.77 -15.01 -8.24
C ARG A 139 23.97 -14.20 -8.69
N THR A 140 23.75 -12.93 -9.02
CA THR A 140 24.81 -12.04 -9.56
C THR A 140 25.32 -11.04 -8.53
N GLY A 141 24.57 -10.79 -7.47
CA GLY A 141 24.84 -9.74 -6.49
C GLY A 141 24.60 -8.31 -7.02
N LYS A 142 24.09 -8.18 -8.26
CA LYS A 142 23.78 -6.87 -8.85
C LYS A 142 22.66 -6.21 -8.07
N VAL A 143 22.85 -4.94 -7.69
CA VAL A 143 21.77 -4.11 -7.16
C VAL A 143 20.76 -3.84 -8.26
N LEU A 144 19.52 -4.19 -8.02
CA LEU A 144 18.38 -3.94 -8.91
C LEU A 144 17.75 -2.59 -8.59
N LEU A 145 17.43 -2.37 -7.29
CA LEU A 145 16.76 -1.18 -6.80
C LEU A 145 17.24 -0.86 -5.38
N SER A 146 17.27 0.40 -5.02
CA SER A 146 17.43 0.84 -3.63
C SER A 146 16.37 1.87 -3.27
N GLU A 147 15.85 1.79 -2.07
CA GLU A 147 15.19 2.94 -1.45
C GLU A 147 16.24 3.96 -1.01
N ARG A 148 15.83 5.20 -0.87
CA ARG A 148 16.68 6.27 -0.34
C ARG A 148 17.09 5.95 1.10
N GLN A 149 18.37 5.87 1.39
CA GLN A 149 18.86 5.29 2.63
C GLN A 149 18.65 6.17 3.86
N ASP A 150 18.71 7.49 3.70
CA ASP A 150 18.52 8.46 4.78
C ASP A 150 17.05 8.76 5.10
N MET A 151 16.18 8.66 4.10
CA MET A 151 14.75 8.94 4.21
C MET A 151 13.96 8.08 3.20
N PRO A 152 13.78 6.78 3.49
CA PRO A 152 13.09 5.89 2.55
C PRO A 152 11.61 6.24 2.40
N ARG A 153 10.99 6.75 3.47
CA ARG A 153 9.55 7.05 3.51
C ARG A 153 9.26 8.33 4.26
N GLU A 154 8.32 9.10 3.74
CA GLU A 154 7.70 10.22 4.42
C GLU A 154 6.23 9.93 4.65
N ALA A 155 5.67 10.42 5.75
CA ALA A 155 4.26 10.32 6.06
C ALA A 155 3.73 11.64 6.64
N GLU A 156 2.74 12.20 5.98
CA GLU A 156 2.07 13.44 6.37
C GLU A 156 0.59 13.17 6.62
N LYS A 157 0.02 13.76 7.69
CA LYS A 157 -1.43 13.67 7.92
C LYS A 157 -2.17 14.45 6.85
N THR A 158 -3.15 13.81 6.23
CA THR A 158 -4.11 14.45 5.33
C THR A 158 -5.53 14.27 5.86
N TYR A 159 -6.39 15.24 5.59
CA TYR A 159 -7.76 15.22 6.10
C TYR A 159 -8.73 14.86 4.97
N MET A 160 -9.71 14.04 5.32
CA MET A 160 -10.81 13.71 4.44
C MET A 160 -11.94 14.72 4.69
N GLU A 161 -12.43 15.31 3.63
CA GLU A 161 -13.48 16.31 3.70
C GLU A 161 -14.73 15.86 2.93
N ASN A 162 -15.88 16.07 3.54
CA ASN A 162 -17.16 16.03 2.83
C ASN A 162 -17.44 17.44 2.31
N VAL A 163 -17.54 17.59 0.99
CA VAL A 163 -17.85 18.86 0.35
C VAL A 163 -19.34 18.95 0.11
N VAL A 164 -19.99 19.93 0.75
CA VAL A 164 -21.41 20.23 0.55
C VAL A 164 -21.51 21.39 -0.43
N TYR A 165 -22.20 21.16 -1.53
CA TYR A 165 -22.44 22.17 -2.57
C TYR A 165 -23.75 22.89 -2.31
N ASP A 166 -23.83 24.14 -2.77
CA ASP A 166 -25.05 24.94 -2.75
C ASP A 166 -25.89 24.62 -3.99
N PRO A 167 -27.06 23.95 -3.83
CA PRO A 167 -27.92 23.62 -4.97
C PRO A 167 -28.45 24.82 -5.73
N ASP A 168 -28.62 25.96 -5.04
CA ASP A 168 -29.15 27.18 -5.64
C ASP A 168 -28.12 27.92 -6.51
N SER A 169 -26.83 27.58 -6.37
CA SER A 169 -25.73 28.12 -7.18
C SER A 169 -25.50 27.39 -8.50
N ARG A 170 -26.30 26.37 -8.80
CA ARG A 170 -26.16 25.51 -9.97
C ARG A 170 -26.16 26.32 -11.26
N ARG A 171 -25.12 26.15 -12.04
CA ARG A 171 -24.95 26.81 -13.33
C ARG A 171 -24.22 25.93 -14.33
N ILE A 172 -24.40 26.21 -15.60
CA ILE A 172 -23.67 25.57 -16.70
C ILE A 172 -22.54 26.51 -17.14
N GLU A 173 -21.32 26.01 -17.10
CA GLU A 173 -20.12 26.69 -17.61
C GLU A 173 -19.66 26.00 -18.89
N LYS A 174 -19.31 26.80 -19.92
CA LYS A 174 -18.69 26.30 -21.14
C LYS A 174 -17.20 26.13 -20.91
N THR A 175 -16.70 24.96 -21.25
CA THR A 175 -15.29 24.62 -21.20
C THR A 175 -14.79 24.19 -22.59
N ALA A 176 -13.49 24.01 -22.74
CA ALA A 176 -12.93 23.52 -24.01
C ALA A 176 -13.46 22.11 -24.37
N ASP A 177 -13.83 21.31 -23.36
CA ASP A 177 -14.33 19.94 -23.54
C ASP A 177 -15.86 19.84 -23.60
N GLY A 178 -16.56 20.99 -23.64
CA GLY A 178 -18.01 21.03 -23.68
C GLY A 178 -18.65 21.82 -22.54
N GLU A 179 -19.86 21.44 -22.14
CA GLU A 179 -20.59 22.09 -21.04
C GLU A 179 -20.39 21.30 -19.74
N LYS A 180 -20.08 22.04 -18.68
CA LYS A 180 -19.90 21.48 -17.33
C LYS A 180 -20.90 22.11 -16.37
N GLU A 181 -21.61 21.27 -15.60
CA GLU A 181 -22.40 21.73 -14.48
C GLU A 181 -21.49 22.06 -13.29
N VAL A 182 -21.66 23.24 -12.72
CA VAL A 182 -20.86 23.76 -11.60
C VAL A 182 -21.80 24.25 -10.50
N MET A 183 -21.43 23.97 -9.27
CA MET A 183 -22.06 24.50 -8.07
C MET A 183 -21.00 25.07 -7.13
N ASP A 184 -21.34 26.12 -6.41
CA ASP A 184 -20.46 26.70 -5.42
C ASP A 184 -20.38 25.81 -4.17
N VAL A 185 -19.22 25.78 -3.53
CA VAL A 185 -19.03 25.05 -2.27
C VAL A 185 -19.67 25.83 -1.14
N LEU A 186 -20.70 25.27 -0.52
CA LEU A 186 -21.36 25.84 0.63
C LEU A 186 -20.53 25.69 1.90
N ARG A 187 -19.97 24.48 2.13
CA ARG A 187 -19.08 24.19 3.25
C ARG A 187 -18.23 22.95 3.00
N ARG A 188 -17.18 22.81 3.80
CA ARG A 188 -16.33 21.63 3.87
C ARG A 188 -16.31 21.13 5.31
N ASP A 189 -16.73 19.89 5.49
CA ASP A 189 -16.78 19.24 6.81
C ASP A 189 -15.68 18.18 6.88
N THR A 190 -14.71 18.32 7.79
CA THR A 190 -13.71 17.28 8.02
C THR A 190 -14.37 16.05 8.63
N VAL A 191 -14.37 14.94 7.92
CA VAL A 191 -15.01 13.67 8.34
C VAL A 191 -14.02 12.65 8.89
N GLY A 192 -12.72 12.89 8.73
CA GLY A 192 -11.66 12.02 9.22
C GLY A 192 -10.28 12.48 8.77
N TRP A 193 -9.31 11.62 9.01
CA TRP A 193 -7.94 11.82 8.56
C TRP A 193 -7.32 10.50 8.13
N THR A 194 -6.27 10.58 7.33
CA THR A 194 -5.46 9.47 6.88
C THR A 194 -4.03 9.96 6.67
N TRP A 195 -3.19 9.17 6.01
CA TRP A 195 -1.82 9.55 5.70
C TRP A 195 -1.65 9.80 4.20
N LYS A 196 -0.82 10.78 3.87
CA LYS A 196 -0.15 10.90 2.59
C LYS A 196 1.23 10.30 2.78
N PHE A 197 1.59 9.32 1.95
CA PHE A 197 2.91 8.70 1.99
C PHE A 197 3.71 9.06 0.75
N ARG A 198 5.03 9.18 0.91
CA ARG A 198 6.00 9.15 -0.18
C ARG A 198 6.99 8.04 0.07
N ASN A 199 7.18 7.17 -0.88
CA ASN A 199 8.20 6.13 -0.86
C ASN A 199 9.29 6.52 -1.87
N HIS A 200 10.52 6.74 -1.38
CA HIS A 200 11.63 7.28 -2.15
C HIS A 200 12.54 6.17 -2.67
N PHE A 201 12.93 6.28 -3.93
CA PHE A 201 13.77 5.32 -4.63
C PHE A 201 14.97 6.02 -5.27
N CYS A 202 16.07 5.28 -5.37
CA CYS A 202 17.28 5.66 -6.10
C CYS A 202 17.42 4.75 -7.32
N TRP A 203 17.35 5.34 -8.50
CA TRP A 203 17.49 4.63 -9.76
C TRP A 203 18.97 4.53 -10.18
N SER A 204 19.32 3.45 -10.88
CA SER A 204 20.66 3.27 -11.42
C SER A 204 20.94 4.24 -12.58
N GLU A 205 22.19 4.56 -12.80
CA GLU A 205 22.60 5.36 -13.95
C GLU A 205 22.30 4.61 -15.27
N GLY A 206 21.75 5.32 -16.26
CA GLY A 206 21.37 4.74 -17.55
C GLY A 206 20.14 3.85 -17.52
N GLU A 207 19.49 3.69 -16.36
CA GLU A 207 18.22 2.99 -16.22
C GLU A 207 17.09 3.80 -16.84
N ALA A 208 16.23 3.15 -17.62
CA ALA A 208 14.98 3.70 -18.12
C ALA A 208 13.78 3.07 -17.38
N LEU A 209 12.75 3.86 -17.14
CA LEU A 209 11.54 3.47 -16.42
C LEU A 209 10.32 3.58 -17.33
N TYR A 210 9.47 2.56 -17.30
CA TYR A 210 8.27 2.45 -18.15
C TYR A 210 7.06 2.00 -17.34
N GLY A 211 5.87 2.24 -17.86
CA GLY A 211 4.62 1.76 -17.27
C GLY A 211 3.73 2.88 -16.77
N LEU A 212 3.13 2.67 -15.59
CA LEU A 212 2.15 3.53 -14.93
C LEU A 212 0.85 3.72 -15.71
N GLY A 213 0.58 2.85 -16.70
CA GLY A 213 -0.65 2.84 -17.48
C GLY A 213 -0.51 3.46 -18.86
N CYS A 214 -1.64 3.88 -19.41
CA CYS A 214 -1.74 4.50 -20.73
C CYS A 214 -1.92 6.01 -20.58
N HIS A 215 -0.96 6.75 -21.08
CA HIS A 215 -0.91 8.21 -20.99
C HIS A 215 -0.95 8.84 -22.38
N MET A 216 -1.34 10.11 -22.46
CA MET A 216 -1.35 10.87 -23.70
C MET A 216 -0.12 11.79 -23.85
N GLU A 217 0.91 11.52 -23.09
CA GLU A 217 2.17 12.25 -23.12
C GLU A 217 3.09 11.70 -24.22
N ASP A 218 3.87 12.57 -24.85
CA ASP A 218 4.79 12.24 -25.97
C ASP A 218 6.12 11.61 -25.50
N PHE A 219 6.09 10.81 -24.40
CA PHE A 219 7.28 10.12 -23.90
C PHE A 219 6.92 8.72 -23.37
N LEU A 220 7.85 7.81 -23.46
CA LEU A 220 7.75 6.45 -22.89
C LEU A 220 8.61 6.29 -21.65
N ASP A 221 9.85 6.84 -21.67
CA ASP A 221 10.74 6.80 -20.53
C ASP A 221 10.29 7.84 -19.48
N LEU A 222 10.04 7.34 -18.28
CA LEU A 222 9.55 8.13 -17.15
C LEU A 222 10.67 8.83 -16.37
N ARG A 223 11.94 8.66 -16.77
CA ARG A 223 13.07 9.33 -16.12
C ARG A 223 12.97 10.85 -16.28
N GLY A 224 13.09 11.56 -15.15
CA GLY A 224 12.94 13.01 -15.10
C GLY A 224 11.49 13.50 -15.30
N LYS A 225 10.49 12.62 -15.20
CA LYS A 225 9.08 12.95 -15.44
C LYS A 225 8.28 12.94 -14.14
N THR A 226 7.14 13.61 -14.24
CA THR A 226 6.11 13.58 -13.20
C THR A 226 4.82 13.05 -13.82
N MET A 227 4.22 12.02 -13.19
CA MET A 227 2.98 11.40 -13.62
C MET A 227 1.97 11.43 -12.48
N TYR A 228 0.77 11.92 -12.74
CA TYR A 228 -0.34 11.85 -11.81
C TYR A 228 -1.26 10.68 -12.17
N LEU A 229 -1.35 9.73 -11.27
CA LEU A 229 -2.11 8.49 -11.47
C LEU A 229 -3.50 8.65 -10.86
N CYS A 230 -4.39 9.21 -11.67
CA CYS A 230 -5.81 9.30 -11.37
C CYS A 230 -6.59 8.93 -12.64
N GLN A 231 -7.46 7.93 -12.51
CA GLN A 231 -8.27 7.48 -13.64
C GLN A 231 -9.22 8.58 -14.08
N HIS A 232 -9.15 8.94 -15.34
CA HIS A 232 -10.11 9.87 -15.96
C HIS A 232 -10.25 9.57 -17.45
N ASN A 233 -11.09 10.34 -18.14
CA ASN A 233 -11.29 10.17 -19.56
C ASN A 233 -9.97 10.27 -20.34
N LEU A 234 -9.75 9.36 -21.29
CA LEU A 234 -8.56 9.24 -22.14
C LEU A 234 -7.26 8.77 -21.43
N LYS A 235 -7.31 8.40 -20.15
CA LYS A 235 -6.16 7.86 -19.43
C LYS A 235 -6.56 6.61 -18.64
N GLU A 236 -5.73 5.59 -18.72
CA GLU A 236 -5.84 4.38 -17.90
C GLU A 236 -4.63 4.29 -16.99
N MET A 237 -4.86 4.32 -15.67
CA MET A 237 -3.80 4.30 -14.69
C MET A 237 -3.60 2.88 -14.16
N VAL A 238 -2.37 2.40 -14.27
CA VAL A 238 -1.96 1.09 -13.73
C VAL A 238 -0.71 1.32 -12.88
N PRO A 239 -0.74 1.07 -11.56
CA PRO A 239 0.36 1.42 -10.67
C PRO A 239 1.52 0.41 -10.76
N VAL A 240 1.93 0.08 -11.96
CA VAL A 240 3.03 -0.84 -12.27
C VAL A 240 4.12 -0.08 -13.01
N LEU A 241 5.31 -0.03 -12.42
CA LEU A 241 6.51 0.52 -12.99
C LEU A 241 7.45 -0.62 -13.37
N ASN A 242 8.03 -0.57 -14.57
CA ASN A 242 9.01 -1.51 -15.05
C ASN A 242 10.34 -0.80 -15.34
N SER A 243 11.44 -1.48 -15.02
CA SER A 243 12.78 -0.96 -15.22
C SER A 243 13.61 -1.80 -16.17
N THR A 244 14.45 -1.13 -16.97
CA THR A 244 15.48 -1.80 -17.78
C THR A 244 16.58 -2.44 -16.93
N ALA A 245 16.66 -2.15 -15.63
CA ALA A 245 17.56 -2.84 -14.70
C ALA A 245 17.12 -4.28 -14.40
N GLY A 246 15.90 -4.67 -14.80
CA GLY A 246 15.35 -6.04 -14.73
C GLY A 246 14.44 -6.28 -13.53
N TYR A 247 13.73 -5.28 -13.06
CA TYR A 247 12.73 -5.39 -12.00
C TYR A 247 11.44 -4.63 -12.35
N GLY A 248 10.37 -4.89 -11.60
CA GLY A 248 9.12 -4.13 -11.61
C GLY A 248 8.70 -3.76 -10.21
N LEU A 249 7.90 -2.72 -10.09
CA LEU A 249 7.19 -2.33 -8.86
C LEU A 249 5.69 -2.29 -9.14
N LEU A 250 4.91 -2.87 -8.25
CA LEU A 250 3.45 -2.77 -8.24
C LEU A 250 3.01 -2.16 -6.92
N PHE A 251 2.30 -1.03 -6.95
CA PHE A 251 1.72 -0.44 -5.75
C PHE A 251 0.25 -0.86 -5.59
N ASP A 252 -0.06 -1.50 -4.46
CA ASP A 252 -1.42 -1.92 -4.11
C ASP A 252 -2.09 -0.81 -3.29
N ALA A 253 -2.67 0.15 -3.99
CA ALA A 253 -3.32 1.29 -3.38
C ALA A 253 -4.58 1.70 -4.14
N GLY A 254 -5.65 1.97 -3.39
CA GLY A 254 -6.94 2.44 -3.93
C GLY A 254 -7.13 3.96 -3.87
N CYS A 255 -6.07 4.75 -3.88
CA CYS A 255 -6.12 6.21 -3.84
C CYS A 255 -5.41 6.83 -5.05
N GLY A 256 -5.55 8.14 -5.23
CA GLY A 256 -4.72 8.90 -6.17
C GLY A 256 -3.24 8.75 -5.82
N MET A 257 -2.41 8.57 -6.84
CA MET A 257 -0.96 8.44 -6.68
C MET A 257 -0.24 9.43 -7.59
N LYS A 258 1.00 9.74 -7.21
CA LYS A 258 1.87 10.57 -8.01
C LYS A 258 3.25 9.93 -8.08
N PHE A 259 3.71 9.66 -9.28
CA PHE A 259 5.10 9.36 -9.57
C PHE A 259 5.85 10.65 -9.88
N GLN A 260 7.04 10.81 -9.33
CA GLN A 260 7.94 11.89 -9.70
C GLN A 260 9.37 11.38 -9.71
N ASP A 261 10.11 11.67 -10.78
CA ASP A 261 11.54 11.44 -10.85
C ASP A 261 12.30 12.76 -11.04
N GLY A 262 13.48 12.86 -10.47
CA GLY A 262 14.35 14.03 -10.50
C GLY A 262 15.82 13.67 -10.36
N ALA A 263 16.67 14.68 -10.23
CA ALA A 263 18.12 14.49 -10.18
C ALA A 263 18.60 13.66 -8.97
N GLU A 264 17.86 13.66 -7.88
CA GLU A 264 18.21 12.97 -6.62
C GLU A 264 17.49 11.62 -6.45
N GLY A 265 16.88 11.09 -7.51
CA GLY A 265 16.01 9.92 -7.48
C GLY A 265 14.55 10.28 -7.62
N GLY A 266 13.68 9.34 -7.34
CA GLY A 266 12.26 9.51 -7.50
C GLY A 266 11.45 9.06 -6.29
N PHE A 267 10.15 9.29 -6.35
CA PHE A 267 9.22 8.77 -5.37
C PHE A 267 7.88 8.36 -5.99
N MET A 268 7.21 7.45 -5.30
CA MET A 268 5.79 7.21 -5.45
C MET A 268 5.07 7.82 -4.25
N GLU A 269 4.14 8.75 -4.49
CA GLU A 269 3.28 9.35 -3.47
C GLU A 269 1.89 8.70 -3.52
N LEU A 270 1.37 8.33 -2.36
CA LEU A 270 0.00 7.90 -2.12
C LEU A 270 -0.72 9.04 -1.40
N GLU A 271 -1.77 9.60 -2.02
CA GLU A 271 -2.42 10.81 -1.49
C GLU A 271 -3.25 10.59 -0.23
N ALA A 272 -3.84 9.39 -0.09
CA ALA A 272 -4.72 9.08 1.03
C ALA A 272 -4.73 7.57 1.30
N ALA A 273 -3.84 7.10 2.17
CA ALA A 273 -3.71 5.68 2.50
C ALA A 273 -3.45 5.49 4.00
N LYS A 274 -3.75 4.31 4.54
CA LYS A 274 -3.37 3.93 5.91
C LYS A 274 -2.06 3.16 5.96
N GLU A 275 -1.65 2.62 4.82
CA GLU A 275 -0.37 1.94 4.66
C GLU A 275 0.18 2.11 3.25
N VAL A 276 1.48 2.00 3.11
CA VAL A 276 2.17 1.73 1.85
C VAL A 276 2.17 0.23 1.67
N ASP A 277 1.80 -0.26 0.49
CA ASP A 277 1.82 -1.67 0.12
C ASP A 277 2.31 -1.78 -1.32
N TYR A 278 3.43 -2.48 -1.53
CA TYR A 278 3.97 -2.67 -2.87
C TYR A 278 4.73 -4.00 -2.99
N TYR A 279 4.87 -4.42 -4.24
CA TYR A 279 5.56 -5.64 -4.63
C TYR A 279 6.70 -5.33 -5.58
#